data_56514e2b19c63b72df850631b83037cc
#
_entry.id   56514e2b19c63b72df850631b83037cc
#
_cell.length_a   1.000
_cell.length_b   1.000
_cell.length_c   1.000
_cell.angle_alpha   90.00
_cell.angle_beta   90.00
_cell.angle_gamma   90.00
#
_symmetry.space_group_name_H-M   'P 1'
#
loop_
_entity.id
_entity.type
_entity.pdbx_description
1 polymer ?
#
loop_
_entity_poly.entity_id
_entity_poly.type
_entity_poly.pdbx_seq_one_letter_code
_entity_poly.pdbx_strand_id
1 'polypeptide(L)'
;MTSSNVSRAASRAKPRPVAAISAALIIALLLVGGYTATVAATEVAAADVTAAGDTELTITADTAAAQAVVDAQPLPTAVGWLHDEAVFTNDDTAYPLASISKLVTVLVALEAQPLAPGEDGPTYTWTDADVALQNHYISLDGVAYPIPAGTEITLRQMLTLIFLPSANDFASAYALQVFGTNEDFLAAVADWQARNGIESLTFVEPTGMDEGNQANAADLVRIARLALANPTVTQFTNLQSAELPWGIGVIENTNPLLAELPNMLGLKTGRSSSAGFNLIAAQETDAAGRKLVKISVTMGRGSVEERASSGRDMLAALEPLPQLVTLVEEGEVLGSVTTFTGEEVSVISSGSATAVLTPGESATRTLELSQPAPGAAGQAAGVIMVDSPTGSEEIAVVTAAAIEEATFWWRFTHPLELLP
;
A
#
# COMPACT_ATOMS: atom_id res chain seq x y z
N MET A 1 -71.42 -50.84 -90.53
CA MET A 1 -71.29 -49.69 -89.67
C MET A 1 -70.24 -50.06 -88.61
N THR A 2 -69.03 -49.80 -88.88
CA THR A 2 -67.87 -50.20 -88.09
C THR A 2 -66.99 -48.98 -87.85
N SER A 3 -66.91 -48.51 -86.67
CA SER A 3 -66.02 -47.42 -86.22
C SER A 3 -64.73 -47.99 -85.65
N SER A 4 -63.64 -47.65 -86.26
CA SER A 4 -62.30 -48.03 -85.87
C SER A 4 -61.72 -47.00 -84.87
N ASN A 5 -61.36 -47.45 -83.66
CA ASN A 5 -60.66 -46.69 -82.69
C ASN A 5 -59.16 -46.79 -82.95
N VAL A 6 -58.48 -45.68 -83.23
CA VAL A 6 -57.00 -45.57 -83.34
C VAL A 6 -56.46 -45.11 -82.01
N SER A 7 -55.78 -46.01 -81.30
CA SER A 7 -55.01 -45.71 -80.09
C SER A 7 -53.67 -45.05 -80.43
N ARG A 8 -53.46 -43.81 -80.03
CA ARG A 8 -52.17 -43.12 -80.13
C ARG A 8 -51.27 -43.52 -78.92
N ALA A 9 -50.28 -44.34 -79.20
CA ALA A 9 -49.21 -44.63 -78.27
C ALA A 9 -48.27 -43.42 -78.13
N ALA A 10 -48.20 -42.83 -76.92
CA ALA A 10 -47.25 -41.79 -76.64
C ALA A 10 -45.85 -42.39 -76.48
N SER A 11 -44.95 -42.12 -77.41
CA SER A 11 -43.54 -42.46 -77.36
C SER A 11 -42.85 -41.68 -76.25
N ARG A 12 -42.47 -42.33 -75.12
CA ARG A 12 -41.54 -41.77 -74.10
C ARG A 12 -40.16 -41.77 -74.78
N ALA A 13 -39.66 -40.56 -75.10
CA ALA A 13 -38.28 -40.38 -75.55
C ALA A 13 -37.32 -40.72 -74.40
N LYS A 14 -36.45 -41.69 -74.56
CA LYS A 14 -35.35 -41.99 -73.64
C LYS A 14 -34.41 -40.80 -73.63
N PRO A 15 -34.03 -40.28 -72.41
CA PRO A 15 -33.10 -39.20 -72.36
C PRO A 15 -31.80 -39.59 -73.05
N ARG A 16 -31.25 -38.70 -73.85
CA ARG A 16 -29.97 -38.89 -74.55
C ARG A 16 -28.85 -38.97 -73.51
N PRO A 17 -27.95 -39.93 -73.54
CA PRO A 17 -26.89 -40.11 -72.50
C PRO A 17 -26.01 -38.88 -72.33
N VAL A 18 -25.83 -38.07 -73.36
CA VAL A 18 -25.07 -36.80 -73.31
C VAL A 18 -25.74 -35.77 -72.45
N ALA A 19 -27.07 -35.63 -72.45
CA ALA A 19 -27.76 -34.65 -71.56
C ALA A 19 -27.68 -35.07 -70.07
N ALA A 20 -27.72 -36.37 -69.80
CA ALA A 20 -27.54 -36.87 -68.41
C ALA A 20 -26.12 -36.70 -67.92
N ILE A 21 -25.11 -36.92 -68.76
CA ILE A 21 -23.70 -36.68 -68.44
C ILE A 21 -23.44 -35.19 -68.24
N SER A 22 -23.98 -34.32 -69.08
CA SER A 22 -23.83 -32.85 -68.89
C SER A 22 -24.52 -32.35 -67.64
N ALA A 23 -25.69 -32.86 -67.29
CA ALA A 23 -26.39 -32.51 -66.05
C ALA A 23 -25.59 -33.00 -64.82
N ALA A 24 -25.05 -34.22 -64.87
CA ALA A 24 -24.21 -34.75 -63.79
C ALA A 24 -22.91 -33.93 -63.59
N LEU A 25 -22.26 -33.50 -64.69
CA LEU A 25 -21.08 -32.65 -64.66
C LEU A 25 -21.37 -31.25 -64.07
N ILE A 26 -22.53 -30.68 -64.49
CA ILE A 26 -22.96 -29.37 -63.93
C ILE A 26 -23.23 -29.48 -62.41
N ILE A 27 -23.92 -30.53 -61.99
CA ILE A 27 -24.19 -30.79 -60.56
C ILE A 27 -22.86 -31.00 -59.78
N ALA A 28 -21.94 -31.78 -60.35
CA ALA A 28 -20.63 -31.98 -59.72
C ALA A 28 -19.84 -30.67 -59.63
N LEU A 29 -19.83 -29.84 -60.65
CA LEU A 29 -19.20 -28.52 -60.63
C LEU A 29 -19.84 -27.56 -59.60
N LEU A 30 -21.19 -27.61 -59.51
CA LEU A 30 -21.90 -26.80 -58.46
C LEU A 30 -21.60 -27.30 -57.05
N LEU A 31 -21.51 -28.61 -56.83
CA LEU A 31 -21.15 -29.18 -55.51
C LEU A 31 -19.71 -28.87 -55.16
N VAL A 32 -18.76 -29.02 -56.09
CA VAL A 32 -17.37 -28.67 -55.87
C VAL A 32 -17.23 -27.16 -55.69
N GLY A 33 -17.90 -26.35 -56.53
CA GLY A 33 -17.89 -24.90 -56.39
C GLY A 33 -18.53 -24.42 -55.09
N GLY A 34 -19.66 -25.04 -54.72
CA GLY A 34 -20.27 -24.76 -53.41
C GLY A 34 -19.39 -25.15 -52.23
N TYR A 35 -18.79 -26.34 -52.28
CA TYR A 35 -17.87 -26.81 -51.27
C TYR A 35 -16.62 -25.91 -51.15
N THR A 36 -15.97 -25.56 -52.25
CA THR A 36 -14.79 -24.67 -52.24
C THR A 36 -15.14 -23.29 -51.70
N ALA A 37 -16.32 -22.75 -52.04
CA ALA A 37 -16.79 -21.47 -51.54
C ALA A 37 -17.05 -21.54 -50.00
N THR A 38 -17.65 -22.63 -49.54
CA THR A 38 -17.90 -22.86 -48.12
C THR A 38 -16.57 -22.97 -47.35
N VAL A 39 -15.65 -23.79 -47.83
CA VAL A 39 -14.31 -23.96 -47.22
C VAL A 39 -13.51 -22.64 -47.17
N ALA A 40 -13.67 -21.82 -48.23
CA ALA A 40 -12.99 -20.52 -48.26
C ALA A 40 -13.59 -19.50 -47.28
N ALA A 41 -14.89 -19.61 -46.99
CA ALA A 41 -15.63 -18.68 -46.14
C ALA A 41 -15.72 -19.12 -44.67
N THR A 42 -15.46 -20.40 -44.37
CA THR A 42 -15.53 -20.92 -42.99
C THR A 42 -14.22 -20.63 -42.24
N GLU A 43 -14.32 -19.96 -41.12
CA GLU A 43 -13.19 -19.78 -40.23
C GLU A 43 -12.88 -21.09 -39.50
N VAL A 44 -11.59 -21.39 -39.33
CA VAL A 44 -11.16 -22.52 -38.51
C VAL A 44 -11.45 -22.19 -37.05
N ALA A 45 -11.88 -23.18 -36.27
CA ALA A 45 -12.07 -22.99 -34.84
C ALA A 45 -10.84 -22.31 -34.21
N ALA A 46 -11.13 -21.36 -33.38
CA ALA A 46 -10.09 -20.61 -32.72
C ALA A 46 -9.24 -21.54 -31.86
N ALA A 47 -7.94 -21.26 -31.79
CA ALA A 47 -7.00 -22.06 -31.02
C ALA A 47 -7.35 -21.99 -29.50
N ASP A 48 -7.37 -23.13 -28.82
CA ASP A 48 -7.60 -23.16 -27.36
C ASP A 48 -6.36 -22.65 -26.61
N VAL A 49 -6.59 -21.71 -25.70
CA VAL A 49 -5.54 -21.16 -24.82
C VAL A 49 -5.73 -21.73 -23.43
N THR A 50 -4.69 -22.33 -22.88
CA THR A 50 -4.73 -22.93 -21.52
C THR A 50 -3.60 -22.35 -20.66
N ALA A 51 -3.92 -22.01 -19.42
CA ALA A 51 -2.92 -21.60 -18.43
C ALA A 51 -2.08 -22.78 -17.95
N ALA A 52 -0.79 -22.57 -17.73
CA ALA A 52 0.13 -23.58 -17.21
C ALA A 52 -0.01 -23.86 -15.70
N GLY A 53 -0.75 -23.04 -14.98
CA GLY A 53 -0.94 -23.12 -13.52
C GLY A 53 -1.99 -22.15 -13.03
N ASP A 54 -1.86 -21.74 -11.77
CA ASP A 54 -2.78 -20.78 -11.16
C ASP A 54 -2.70 -19.42 -11.88
N THR A 55 -3.84 -18.87 -12.19
CA THR A 55 -3.94 -17.54 -12.83
C THR A 55 -3.78 -16.39 -11.84
N GLU A 56 -3.82 -16.68 -10.54
CA GLU A 56 -3.58 -15.71 -9.48
C GLU A 56 -2.50 -16.23 -8.55
N LEU A 57 -1.50 -15.39 -8.26
CA LEU A 57 -0.43 -15.66 -7.31
C LEU A 57 -0.24 -14.46 -6.39
N THR A 58 -0.39 -14.68 -5.10
CA THR A 58 -0.08 -13.68 -4.07
C THR A 58 1.19 -14.09 -3.32
N ILE A 59 2.15 -13.17 -3.23
CA ILE A 59 3.37 -13.31 -2.44
C ILE A 59 3.26 -12.37 -1.26
N THR A 60 3.34 -12.91 -0.04
CA THR A 60 3.37 -12.14 1.20
C THR A 60 4.76 -12.24 1.82
N ALA A 61 5.35 -11.11 2.20
CA ALA A 61 6.65 -11.08 2.86
C ALA A 61 6.56 -11.68 4.26
N ASP A 62 7.57 -12.49 4.62
CA ASP A 62 7.64 -13.17 5.92
C ASP A 62 7.74 -12.17 7.08
N THR A 63 6.96 -12.42 8.13
CA THR A 63 6.88 -11.58 9.34
C THR A 63 7.79 -12.05 10.47
N ALA A 64 8.31 -13.27 10.42
CA ALA A 64 9.02 -13.91 11.53
C ALA A 64 10.28 -13.13 11.94
N ALA A 65 11.01 -12.56 10.97
CA ALA A 65 12.20 -11.77 11.26
C ALA A 65 11.88 -10.47 12.00
N ALA A 66 10.79 -9.78 11.62
CA ALA A 66 10.35 -8.55 12.29
C ALA A 66 9.84 -8.85 13.70
N GLN A 67 9.10 -9.94 13.90
CA GLN A 67 8.67 -10.38 15.23
C GLN A 67 9.86 -10.74 16.10
N ALA A 68 10.86 -11.44 15.58
CA ALA A 68 12.05 -11.80 16.34
C ALA A 68 12.86 -10.59 16.82
N VAL A 69 12.85 -9.47 16.08
CA VAL A 69 13.50 -8.21 16.50
C VAL A 69 12.89 -7.69 17.80
N VAL A 70 11.57 -7.68 17.93
CA VAL A 70 10.89 -7.20 19.14
C VAL A 70 10.93 -8.22 20.26
N ASP A 71 10.79 -9.51 19.97
CA ASP A 71 10.83 -10.60 20.96
C ASP A 71 12.19 -10.68 21.68
N ALA A 72 13.25 -10.23 21.05
CA ALA A 72 14.58 -10.15 21.66
C ALA A 72 14.72 -8.99 22.69
N GLN A 73 13.72 -8.11 22.78
CA GLN A 73 13.78 -6.96 23.69
C GLN A 73 13.24 -7.31 25.07
N PRO A 74 13.93 -6.91 26.15
CA PRO A 74 13.51 -7.19 27.54
C PRO A 74 12.39 -6.24 28.04
N LEU A 75 12.14 -5.13 27.34
CA LEU A 75 11.19 -4.10 27.73
C LEU A 75 10.20 -3.83 26.59
N PRO A 76 9.01 -3.25 26.87
CA PRO A 76 7.99 -3.01 25.88
C PRO A 76 8.53 -2.29 24.66
N THR A 77 8.38 -2.93 23.51
CA THR A 77 8.93 -2.50 22.24
C THR A 77 7.96 -2.87 21.11
N ALA A 78 7.75 -1.95 20.17
CA ALA A 78 7.05 -2.23 18.94
C ALA A 78 7.75 -1.59 17.75
N VAL A 79 7.59 -2.20 16.58
CA VAL A 79 8.11 -1.70 15.31
C VAL A 79 7.10 -1.84 14.19
N GLY A 80 7.29 -1.06 13.15
CA GLY A 80 6.48 -1.10 11.92
C GLY A 80 7.02 -0.14 10.86
N TRP A 81 6.28 -0.01 9.77
CA TRP A 81 6.56 0.94 8.70
C TRP A 81 5.37 1.88 8.48
N LEU A 82 5.61 3.03 7.88
CA LEU A 82 4.59 4.08 7.72
C LEU A 82 3.39 3.63 6.88
N HIS A 83 3.64 2.95 5.77
CA HIS A 83 2.61 2.61 4.77
C HIS A 83 2.11 1.17 4.85
N ASP A 84 2.51 0.45 5.88
CA ASP A 84 2.11 -0.93 6.15
C ASP A 84 1.16 -0.95 7.36
N GLU A 85 0.20 -1.86 7.37
CA GLU A 85 -0.70 -2.05 8.52
C GLU A 85 -0.08 -2.91 9.62
N ALA A 86 0.90 -3.76 9.28
CA ALA A 86 1.53 -4.66 10.22
C ALA A 86 2.26 -3.91 11.34
N VAL A 87 2.08 -4.36 12.57
CA VAL A 87 2.77 -3.90 13.77
C VAL A 87 3.29 -5.13 14.51
N PHE A 88 4.58 -5.10 14.84
CA PHE A 88 5.24 -6.15 15.60
C PHE A 88 5.52 -5.63 17.00
N THR A 89 5.11 -6.38 18.02
CA THR A 89 5.27 -5.99 19.44
C THR A 89 5.59 -7.22 20.28
N ASN A 90 6.31 -7.01 21.39
CA ASN A 90 6.60 -8.04 22.38
C ASN A 90 5.70 -7.94 23.62
N ASP A 91 4.90 -6.87 23.73
CA ASP A 91 4.05 -6.65 24.93
C ASP A 91 2.83 -5.79 24.56
N ASP A 92 1.63 -6.30 24.88
CA ASP A 92 0.36 -5.62 24.62
C ASP A 92 -0.13 -4.79 25.83
N THR A 93 0.63 -4.75 26.93
CA THR A 93 0.25 -4.01 28.11
C THR A 93 0.38 -2.51 27.90
N ALA A 94 -0.59 -1.74 28.39
CA ALA A 94 -0.52 -0.29 28.39
C ALA A 94 0.38 0.22 29.52
N TYR A 95 1.26 1.17 29.18
CA TYR A 95 2.23 1.78 30.10
C TYR A 95 2.12 3.31 30.09
N PRO A 96 2.56 4.00 31.16
CA PRO A 96 2.56 5.46 31.20
C PRO A 96 3.35 6.07 30.04
N LEU A 97 2.73 7.02 29.35
CA LEU A 97 3.26 7.66 28.16
C LEU A 97 4.29 8.76 28.47
N ALA A 98 4.16 9.40 29.61
CA ALA A 98 4.81 10.68 29.89
C ALA A 98 4.55 11.66 28.71
N SER A 99 5.52 12.47 28.34
CA SER A 99 5.38 13.49 27.29
C SER A 99 5.12 12.97 25.87
N ILE A 100 5.08 11.66 25.62
CA ILE A 100 4.54 11.13 24.36
C ILE A 100 3.07 11.55 24.18
N SER A 101 2.33 11.73 25.27
CA SER A 101 0.95 12.26 25.29
C SER A 101 0.79 13.54 24.45
N LYS A 102 1.80 14.41 24.42
CA LYS A 102 1.74 15.66 23.65
C LYS A 102 1.60 15.46 22.15
N LEU A 103 2.04 14.30 21.64
CA LEU A 103 1.82 13.95 20.23
C LEU A 103 0.33 13.79 19.94
N VAL A 104 -0.40 13.07 20.81
CA VAL A 104 -1.86 12.91 20.73
C VAL A 104 -2.55 14.27 20.89
N THR A 105 -2.16 15.05 21.90
CA THR A 105 -2.72 16.38 22.17
C THR A 105 -2.64 17.28 20.93
N VAL A 106 -1.48 17.32 20.27
CA VAL A 106 -1.31 18.15 19.07
C VAL A 106 -2.09 17.61 17.88
N LEU A 107 -2.12 16.28 17.68
CA LEU A 107 -2.90 15.68 16.58
C LEU A 107 -4.39 16.00 16.72
N VAL A 108 -4.95 15.82 17.91
CA VAL A 108 -6.37 16.11 18.19
C VAL A 108 -6.69 17.61 18.04
N ALA A 109 -5.81 18.47 18.55
CA ALA A 109 -6.00 19.91 18.46
C ALA A 109 -5.87 20.44 17.01
N LEU A 110 -4.96 19.88 16.20
CA LEU A 110 -4.81 20.23 14.80
C LEU A 110 -5.98 19.73 13.93
N GLU A 111 -6.69 18.66 14.32
CA GLU A 111 -7.94 18.30 13.64
C GLU A 111 -9.03 19.36 13.87
N ALA A 112 -9.15 19.89 15.09
CA ALA A 112 -10.12 20.92 15.44
C ALA A 112 -9.73 22.30 14.90
N GLN A 113 -8.43 22.61 14.87
CA GLN A 113 -7.87 23.88 14.42
C GLN A 113 -6.66 23.64 13.51
N PRO A 114 -6.87 23.38 12.21
CA PRO A 114 -5.79 23.06 11.28
C PRO A 114 -4.78 24.21 11.13
N LEU A 115 -3.52 23.87 10.98
CA LEU A 115 -2.42 24.76 10.62
C LEU A 115 -1.72 24.19 9.38
N ALA A 116 -1.58 24.98 8.32
CA ALA A 116 -0.83 24.53 7.16
C ALA A 116 0.69 24.57 7.43
N PRO A 117 1.48 23.67 6.81
CA PRO A 117 2.93 23.72 6.92
C PRO A 117 3.49 25.08 6.50
N GLY A 118 4.38 25.66 7.30
CA GLY A 118 5.00 26.94 7.00
C GLY A 118 4.23 28.16 7.51
N GLU A 119 2.97 28.03 7.93
CA GLU A 119 2.21 29.13 8.52
C GLU A 119 2.54 29.35 9.99
N ASP A 120 2.37 30.58 10.47
CA ASP A 120 2.49 30.91 11.89
C ASP A 120 1.22 30.58 12.67
N GLY A 121 0.08 30.51 11.98
CA GLY A 121 -1.22 30.28 12.56
C GLY A 121 -1.76 31.45 13.41
N PRO A 122 -2.81 31.23 14.19
CA PRO A 122 -3.36 32.25 15.05
C PRO A 122 -2.35 32.70 16.10
N THR A 123 -2.49 33.96 16.51
CA THR A 123 -1.74 34.53 17.63
C THR A 123 -2.59 34.50 18.89
N TYR A 124 -2.03 34.04 19.98
CA TYR A 124 -2.65 33.98 21.30
C TYR A 124 -1.97 34.98 22.23
N THR A 125 -2.75 35.65 23.06
CA THR A 125 -2.21 36.47 24.14
C THR A 125 -2.08 35.61 25.39
N TRP A 126 -0.85 35.48 25.93
CA TRP A 126 -0.57 34.76 27.17
C TRP A 126 -1.25 35.45 28.33
N THR A 127 -2.12 34.77 29.06
CA THR A 127 -2.96 35.35 30.12
C THR A 127 -2.38 35.11 31.50
N ASP A 128 -2.93 35.76 32.54
CA ASP A 128 -2.62 35.44 33.94
C ASP A 128 -2.95 34.00 34.30
N ALA A 129 -3.97 33.41 33.68
CA ALA A 129 -4.32 31.99 33.85
C ALA A 129 -3.22 31.07 33.26
N ASP A 130 -2.65 31.42 32.12
CA ASP A 130 -1.53 30.68 31.50
C ASP A 130 -0.27 30.79 32.36
N VAL A 131 0.00 31.97 32.96
CA VAL A 131 1.10 32.15 33.95
C VAL A 131 0.85 31.28 35.18
N ALA A 132 -0.38 31.20 35.68
CA ALA A 132 -0.70 30.31 36.81
C ALA A 132 -0.49 28.84 36.47
N LEU A 133 -0.87 28.42 35.28
CA LEU A 133 -0.65 27.06 34.72
C LEU A 133 0.85 26.77 34.60
N GLN A 134 1.62 27.69 34.05
CA GLN A 134 3.07 27.62 33.97
C GLN A 134 3.72 27.42 35.36
N ASN A 135 3.34 28.25 36.36
CA ASN A 135 3.82 28.11 37.71
C ASN A 135 3.44 26.78 38.35
N HIS A 136 2.25 26.26 38.04
CA HIS A 136 1.82 24.93 38.44
C HIS A 136 2.78 23.85 37.94
N TYR A 137 3.10 23.82 36.63
CA TYR A 137 4.06 22.85 36.10
C TYR A 137 5.47 23.00 36.64
N ILE A 138 5.95 24.24 36.89
CA ILE A 138 7.23 24.47 37.57
C ILE A 138 7.20 23.84 38.97
N SER A 139 6.11 23.98 39.71
CA SER A 139 5.99 23.41 41.05
C SER A 139 6.00 21.88 41.10
N LEU A 140 5.66 21.23 39.98
CA LEU A 140 5.68 19.78 39.79
C LEU A 140 6.98 19.27 39.16
N ASP A 141 8.01 20.10 39.03
CA ASP A 141 9.26 19.79 38.29
C ASP A 141 9.01 19.41 36.82
N GLY A 142 7.92 19.92 36.24
CA GLY A 142 7.56 19.78 34.84
C GLY A 142 8.31 20.77 33.94
N VAL A 143 8.50 20.42 32.69
CA VAL A 143 9.13 21.32 31.70
C VAL A 143 8.19 22.49 31.40
N ALA A 144 8.62 23.70 31.72
CA ALA A 144 7.89 24.94 31.45
C ALA A 144 8.86 26.06 31.01
N TYR A 145 8.36 26.96 30.17
CA TYR A 145 9.14 28.09 29.64
C TYR A 145 8.46 29.42 30.01
N PRO A 146 8.90 30.07 31.11
CA PRO A 146 8.25 31.27 31.64
C PRO A 146 8.24 32.44 30.66
N ILE A 147 7.04 32.90 30.32
CA ILE A 147 6.79 34.16 29.64
C ILE A 147 5.74 34.99 30.41
N PRO A 148 5.83 36.33 30.39
CA PRO A 148 4.89 37.16 31.14
C PRO A 148 3.49 37.21 30.46
N ALA A 149 2.46 37.47 31.28
CA ALA A 149 1.13 37.77 30.75
C ALA A 149 1.20 39.01 29.83
N GLY A 150 0.36 39.00 28.79
CA GLY A 150 0.35 40.01 27.73
C GLY A 150 1.33 39.71 26.59
N THR A 151 2.14 38.64 26.69
CA THR A 151 2.96 38.17 25.54
C THR A 151 2.10 37.62 24.45
N GLU A 152 2.33 38.06 23.21
CA GLU A 152 1.73 37.45 22.02
C GLU A 152 2.61 36.30 21.52
N ILE A 153 2.00 35.15 21.28
CA ILE A 153 2.64 33.92 20.80
C ILE A 153 1.85 33.29 19.66
N THR A 154 2.51 32.95 18.56
CA THR A 154 1.87 32.25 17.44
C THR A 154 1.72 30.78 17.74
N LEU A 155 0.75 30.10 17.08
CA LEU A 155 0.59 28.66 17.18
C LEU A 155 1.88 27.90 16.80
N ARG A 156 2.59 28.36 15.76
CA ARG A 156 3.91 27.82 15.39
C ARG A 156 4.90 27.84 16.56
N GLN A 157 5.00 28.95 17.27
CA GLN A 157 5.89 29.08 18.42
C GLN A 157 5.46 28.17 19.59
N MET A 158 4.16 28.04 19.82
CA MET A 158 3.62 27.08 20.80
C MET A 158 4.00 25.65 20.45
N LEU A 159 3.76 25.23 19.19
CA LEU A 159 4.09 23.89 18.73
C LEU A 159 5.61 23.63 18.79
N THR A 160 6.44 24.64 18.51
CA THR A 160 7.89 24.55 18.67
C THR A 160 8.27 24.20 20.12
N LEU A 161 7.66 24.88 21.10
CA LEU A 161 7.90 24.62 22.54
C LEU A 161 7.32 23.25 22.99
N ILE A 162 6.20 22.81 22.40
CA ILE A 162 5.61 21.52 22.73
C ILE A 162 6.47 20.36 22.20
N PHE A 163 7.01 20.48 20.96
CA PHE A 163 7.74 19.38 20.34
C PHE A 163 9.20 19.30 20.71
N LEU A 164 9.93 20.41 20.71
CA LEU A 164 11.39 20.39 20.95
C LEU A 164 11.72 20.12 22.42
N PRO A 165 11.53 21.09 23.34
CA PRO A 165 11.88 20.87 24.73
C PRO A 165 10.79 20.12 25.51
N SER A 166 9.64 19.87 24.86
CA SER A 166 8.52 19.14 25.48
C SER A 166 7.77 19.93 26.58
N ALA A 167 7.56 21.24 26.37
CA ALA A 167 6.93 22.13 27.35
C ALA A 167 5.50 21.71 27.73
N ASN A 168 5.22 21.59 29.04
CA ASN A 168 3.92 21.17 29.56
C ASN A 168 2.91 22.30 29.58
N ASP A 169 3.35 23.49 29.98
CA ASP A 169 2.56 24.72 30.04
C ASP A 169 1.94 25.06 28.67
N PHE A 170 2.73 24.99 27.60
CA PHE A 170 2.24 25.24 26.24
C PHE A 170 1.33 24.13 25.70
N ALA A 171 1.59 22.87 26.04
CA ALA A 171 0.71 21.78 25.65
C ALA A 171 -0.68 21.89 26.29
N SER A 172 -0.70 22.20 27.59
CA SER A 172 -1.94 22.39 28.32
C SER A 172 -2.68 23.66 27.88
N ALA A 173 -1.96 24.78 27.71
CA ALA A 173 -2.55 26.02 27.20
C ALA A 173 -3.13 25.82 25.80
N TYR A 174 -2.45 25.13 24.90
CA TYR A 174 -2.95 24.85 23.54
C TYR A 174 -4.25 24.02 23.57
N ALA A 175 -4.28 22.93 24.35
CA ALA A 175 -5.50 22.14 24.52
C ALA A 175 -6.67 22.98 25.06
N LEU A 176 -6.43 23.79 26.09
CA LEU A 176 -7.46 24.66 26.68
C LEU A 176 -7.91 25.77 25.74
N GLN A 177 -7.04 26.34 24.92
CA GLN A 177 -7.41 27.36 23.92
C GLN A 177 -8.28 26.78 22.80
N VAL A 178 -8.03 25.55 22.39
CA VAL A 178 -8.81 24.90 21.33
C VAL A 178 -10.17 24.39 21.85
N PHE A 179 -10.19 23.77 23.03
CA PHE A 179 -11.36 23.05 23.55
C PHE A 179 -12.07 23.74 24.71
N GLY A 180 -11.47 24.73 25.34
CA GLY A 180 -12.02 25.48 26.46
C GLY A 180 -11.85 24.81 27.82
N THR A 181 -12.12 23.50 27.92
CA THR A 181 -11.98 22.74 29.17
C THR A 181 -11.19 21.44 28.96
N ASN A 182 -10.64 20.86 30.03
CA ASN A 182 -10.03 19.54 29.95
C ASN A 182 -11.07 18.45 29.63
N GLU A 183 -12.31 18.58 30.07
CA GLU A 183 -13.39 17.64 29.80
C GLU A 183 -13.71 17.59 28.29
N ASP A 184 -13.87 18.75 27.64
CA ASP A 184 -14.12 18.84 26.20
C ASP A 184 -12.92 18.33 25.37
N PHE A 185 -11.70 18.61 25.84
CA PHE A 185 -10.48 18.06 25.23
C PHE A 185 -10.48 16.52 25.32
N LEU A 186 -10.76 15.93 26.47
CA LEU A 186 -10.78 14.49 26.66
C LEU A 186 -11.91 13.82 25.84
N ALA A 187 -13.06 14.49 25.70
CA ALA A 187 -14.11 14.02 24.77
C ALA A 187 -13.62 13.99 23.31
N ALA A 188 -12.90 15.03 22.87
CA ALA A 188 -12.31 15.06 21.54
C ALA A 188 -11.23 13.97 21.34
N VAL A 189 -10.42 13.69 22.37
CA VAL A 189 -9.43 12.58 22.34
C VAL A 189 -10.16 11.24 22.20
N ALA A 190 -11.22 11.01 22.96
CA ALA A 190 -11.99 9.76 22.90
C ALA A 190 -12.61 9.54 21.50
N ASP A 191 -13.17 10.57 20.90
CA ASP A 191 -13.72 10.53 19.55
C ASP A 191 -12.62 10.29 18.50
N TRP A 192 -11.47 10.97 18.65
CA TRP A 192 -10.30 10.78 17.77
C TRP A 192 -9.77 9.35 17.86
N GLN A 193 -9.60 8.84 19.08
CA GLN A 193 -9.16 7.48 19.36
C GLN A 193 -10.06 6.43 18.69
N ALA A 194 -11.37 6.57 18.84
CA ALA A 194 -12.35 5.66 18.25
C ALA A 194 -12.29 5.64 16.70
N ARG A 195 -12.16 6.83 16.08
CA ARG A 195 -12.07 6.94 14.61
C ARG A 195 -10.79 6.33 14.06
N ASN A 196 -9.70 6.35 14.81
CA ASN A 196 -8.38 5.88 14.37
C ASN A 196 -8.04 4.45 14.85
N GLY A 197 -8.98 3.75 15.51
CA GLY A 197 -8.78 2.37 15.97
C GLY A 197 -7.65 2.21 17.00
N ILE A 198 -7.46 3.23 17.87
CA ILE A 198 -6.47 3.19 18.96
C ILE A 198 -7.17 2.64 20.20
N GLU A 199 -6.92 1.37 20.55
CA GLU A 199 -7.73 0.68 21.55
C GLU A 199 -7.17 0.76 22.98
N SER A 200 -5.84 0.79 23.13
CA SER A 200 -5.18 0.73 24.44
C SER A 200 -5.01 2.10 25.13
N LEU A 201 -5.31 3.21 24.41
CA LEU A 201 -5.07 4.55 24.90
C LEU A 201 -6.03 4.92 26.02
N THR A 202 -5.49 5.30 27.17
CA THR A 202 -6.19 6.02 28.23
C THR A 202 -5.59 7.42 28.33
N PHE A 203 -6.43 8.45 28.39
CA PHE A 203 -6.01 9.83 28.40
C PHE A 203 -6.75 10.62 29.47
N VAL A 204 -6.03 11.36 30.31
CA VAL A 204 -6.61 12.10 31.46
C VAL A 204 -6.21 13.58 31.48
N GLU A 205 -5.13 13.96 30.78
CA GLU A 205 -4.70 15.36 30.66
C GLU A 205 -3.74 15.56 29.46
N PRO A 206 -3.50 16.80 28.97
CA PRO A 206 -2.82 17.01 27.70
C PRO A 206 -1.30 16.87 27.70
N THR A 207 -0.62 16.69 28.84
CA THR A 207 0.85 16.82 28.92
C THR A 207 1.60 15.52 29.12
N GLY A 208 0.97 14.52 29.76
CA GLY A 208 1.58 13.27 30.21
C GLY A 208 2.31 13.40 31.56
N MET A 209 1.99 14.42 32.34
CA MET A 209 2.43 14.49 33.73
C MET A 209 1.71 13.52 34.65
N ASP A 210 0.45 13.19 34.29
CA ASP A 210 -0.34 12.18 34.98
C ASP A 210 -0.01 10.79 34.40
N GLU A 211 0.28 9.82 35.27
CA GLU A 211 0.57 8.43 34.87
C GLU A 211 -0.63 7.66 34.32
N GLY A 212 -1.83 8.21 34.45
CA GLY A 212 -3.06 7.72 33.84
C GLY A 212 -3.09 7.87 32.30
N ASN A 213 -2.24 8.70 31.73
CA ASN A 213 -2.03 8.71 30.28
C ASN A 213 -1.21 7.48 29.89
N GLN A 214 -1.86 6.46 29.34
CA GLN A 214 -1.27 5.15 29.04
C GLN A 214 -1.64 4.67 27.64
N ALA A 215 -0.75 3.92 27.02
CA ALA A 215 -1.01 3.11 25.83
C ALA A 215 0.02 1.98 25.73
N ASN A 216 -0.26 0.96 24.91
CA ASN A 216 0.73 -0.04 24.55
C ASN A 216 1.64 0.43 23.41
N ALA A 217 2.76 -0.25 23.21
CA ALA A 217 3.73 0.12 22.20
C ALA A 217 3.18 -0.03 20.76
N ALA A 218 2.27 -0.97 20.52
CA ALA A 218 1.66 -1.19 19.21
C ALA A 218 0.78 0.01 18.78
N ASP A 219 -0.07 0.51 19.69
CA ASP A 219 -0.89 1.70 19.40
C ASP A 219 -0.03 2.95 19.22
N LEU A 220 1.12 3.03 19.88
CA LEU A 220 2.07 4.13 19.66
C LEU A 220 2.70 4.07 18.24
N VAL A 221 2.87 2.90 17.63
CA VAL A 221 3.23 2.79 16.19
C VAL A 221 2.10 3.34 15.30
N ARG A 222 0.84 3.04 15.61
CA ARG A 222 -0.33 3.58 14.87
C ARG A 222 -0.42 5.10 15.01
N ILE A 223 -0.25 5.62 16.22
CA ILE A 223 -0.19 7.07 16.50
C ILE A 223 0.98 7.72 15.75
N ALA A 224 2.14 7.06 15.68
CA ALA A 224 3.28 7.54 14.92
C ALA A 224 2.98 7.66 13.42
N ARG A 225 2.24 6.71 12.83
CA ARG A 225 1.77 6.79 11.43
C ARG A 225 0.88 8.01 11.20
N LEU A 226 -0.06 8.28 12.10
CA LEU A 226 -0.93 9.46 12.03
C LEU A 226 -0.12 10.75 12.12
N ALA A 227 0.90 10.79 12.98
CA ALA A 227 1.79 11.93 13.12
C ALA A 227 2.66 12.15 11.87
N LEU A 228 3.20 11.09 11.29
CA LEU A 228 4.01 11.14 10.07
C LEU A 228 3.17 11.51 8.83
N ALA A 229 1.91 11.14 8.80
CA ALA A 229 0.96 11.54 7.75
C ALA A 229 0.55 13.02 7.84
N ASN A 230 0.83 13.69 8.97
CA ASN A 230 0.52 15.10 9.17
C ASN A 230 1.76 15.98 8.92
N PRO A 231 1.83 16.69 7.77
CA PRO A 231 3.01 17.48 7.41
C PRO A 231 3.26 18.67 8.35
N THR A 232 2.23 19.14 9.07
CA THR A 232 2.40 20.17 10.10
C THR A 232 3.14 19.62 11.32
N VAL A 233 2.84 18.40 11.73
CA VAL A 233 3.54 17.75 12.85
C VAL A 233 4.99 17.47 12.47
N THR A 234 5.24 16.91 11.30
CA THR A 234 6.59 16.52 10.86
C THR A 234 7.56 17.68 10.74
N GLN A 235 7.08 18.90 10.41
CA GLN A 235 7.94 20.09 10.35
C GLN A 235 8.54 20.48 11.72
N PHE A 236 7.94 20.04 12.84
CA PHE A 236 8.47 20.30 14.21
C PHE A 236 9.26 19.11 14.75
N THR A 237 8.78 17.89 14.51
CA THR A 237 9.39 16.68 15.10
C THR A 237 10.80 16.39 14.58
N ASN A 238 11.13 16.84 13.37
CA ASN A 238 12.46 16.69 12.77
C ASN A 238 13.43 17.86 13.04
N LEU A 239 12.98 18.92 13.70
CA LEU A 239 13.87 20.04 14.08
C LEU A 239 14.80 19.62 15.22
N GLN A 240 16.09 19.87 15.07
CA GLN A 240 17.08 19.66 16.13
C GLN A 240 17.04 20.80 17.17
N SER A 241 16.91 22.04 16.73
CA SER A 241 16.84 23.23 17.58
C SER A 241 16.05 24.35 16.93
N ALA A 242 15.63 25.30 17.73
CA ALA A 242 14.99 26.55 17.28
C ALA A 242 15.34 27.68 18.22
N GLU A 243 15.35 28.91 17.70
CA GLU A 243 15.51 30.14 18.52
C GLU A 243 14.14 30.79 18.73
N LEU A 244 13.83 31.10 19.98
CA LEU A 244 12.58 31.74 20.36
C LEU A 244 12.83 33.08 21.07
N PRO A 245 11.92 34.05 20.89
CA PRO A 245 12.00 35.36 21.56
C PRO A 245 11.74 35.26 23.07
N TRP A 246 11.43 36.38 23.69
CA TRP A 246 11.05 36.57 25.09
C TRP A 246 12.14 36.16 26.12
N GLY A 247 13.41 36.10 25.69
CA GLY A 247 14.52 35.66 26.52
C GLY A 247 14.66 34.14 26.66
N ILE A 248 13.87 33.36 25.96
CA ILE A 248 14.00 31.90 25.92
C ILE A 248 15.29 31.49 25.19
N GLY A 249 15.61 32.13 24.02
CA GLY A 249 16.81 31.82 23.26
C GLY A 249 16.69 30.49 22.50
N VAL A 250 17.82 29.80 22.34
CA VAL A 250 17.89 28.52 21.62
C VAL A 250 17.37 27.40 22.51
N ILE A 251 16.41 26.63 21.96
CA ILE A 251 15.90 25.40 22.56
C ILE A 251 16.28 24.21 21.68
N GLU A 252 16.48 23.05 22.29
CA GLU A 252 16.88 21.82 21.61
C GLU A 252 15.79 20.75 21.71
N ASN A 253 15.76 19.87 20.70
CA ASN A 253 14.89 18.72 20.72
C ASN A 253 15.44 17.65 21.67
N THR A 254 14.55 17.07 22.46
CA THR A 254 14.88 16.02 23.44
C THR A 254 15.19 14.65 22.81
N ASN A 255 15.03 14.50 21.48
CA ASN A 255 15.37 13.29 20.74
C ASN A 255 16.82 13.33 20.23
N PRO A 256 17.76 12.63 20.87
CA PRO A 256 19.18 12.71 20.50
C PRO A 256 19.47 12.10 19.11
N LEU A 257 18.62 11.18 18.63
CA LEU A 257 18.81 10.50 17.34
C LEU A 257 18.74 11.47 16.16
N LEU A 258 18.08 12.63 16.30
CA LEU A 258 18.05 13.66 15.27
C LEU A 258 19.44 14.20 14.89
N ALA A 259 20.38 14.25 15.84
CA ALA A 259 21.75 14.67 15.60
C ALA A 259 22.67 13.50 15.22
N GLU A 260 22.31 12.27 15.59
CA GLU A 260 23.15 11.09 15.44
C GLU A 260 22.93 10.34 14.13
N LEU A 261 21.68 10.27 13.64
CA LEU A 261 21.31 9.48 12.49
C LEU A 261 20.82 10.37 11.32
N PRO A 262 21.15 10.02 10.09
CA PRO A 262 20.62 10.73 8.91
C PRO A 262 19.13 10.42 8.70
N ASN A 263 18.44 11.32 8.01
CA ASN A 263 17.06 11.15 7.54
C ASN A 263 16.04 10.86 8.66
N MET A 264 16.33 11.32 9.89
CA MET A 264 15.39 11.19 11.02
C MET A 264 14.20 12.14 10.83
N LEU A 265 13.01 11.62 11.07
CA LEU A 265 11.74 12.36 11.03
C LEU A 265 11.22 12.72 12.43
N GLY A 266 11.90 12.27 13.47
CA GLY A 266 11.53 12.51 14.85
C GLY A 266 11.24 11.17 15.55
N LEU A 267 10.21 11.02 16.39
CA LEU A 267 9.03 11.87 16.61
C LEU A 267 9.03 12.52 18.00
N LYS A 268 8.88 11.70 19.08
CA LYS A 268 8.67 12.24 20.43
C LYS A 268 9.31 11.38 21.50
N THR A 269 9.84 12.04 22.51
CA THR A 269 10.34 11.44 23.75
C THR A 269 9.35 11.63 24.90
N GLY A 270 9.38 10.71 25.86
CA GLY A 270 8.71 10.82 27.13
C GLY A 270 9.65 10.47 28.28
N ARG A 271 9.46 11.11 29.45
CA ARG A 271 10.18 10.78 30.67
C ARG A 271 9.35 11.14 31.89
N SER A 272 9.20 10.19 32.80
CA SER A 272 8.75 10.43 34.20
C SER A 272 9.31 9.32 35.10
N SER A 273 9.10 9.44 36.42
CA SER A 273 9.52 8.40 37.35
C SER A 273 8.78 7.07 37.14
N SER A 274 7.51 7.13 36.73
CA SER A 274 6.68 5.94 36.48
C SER A 274 6.86 5.37 35.07
N ALA A 275 7.08 6.21 34.05
CA ALA A 275 7.24 5.80 32.67
C ALA A 275 8.68 5.37 32.32
N GLY A 276 9.69 5.75 33.11
CA GLY A 276 11.07 5.66 32.65
C GLY A 276 11.33 6.59 31.48
N PHE A 277 12.13 6.15 30.50
CA PHE A 277 12.46 6.89 29.27
C PHE A 277 11.84 6.22 28.06
N ASN A 278 10.88 6.90 27.43
CA ASN A 278 10.16 6.44 26.24
C ASN A 278 10.63 7.18 24.98
N LEU A 279 10.56 6.51 23.83
CA LEU A 279 10.87 7.09 22.54
C LEU A 279 9.98 6.49 21.45
N ILE A 280 9.39 7.36 20.64
CA ILE A 280 8.92 7.04 19.29
C ILE A 280 9.94 7.62 18.33
N ALA A 281 10.60 6.79 17.54
CA ALA A 281 11.56 7.19 16.52
C ALA A 281 11.09 6.79 15.13
N ALA A 282 11.34 7.66 14.14
CA ALA A 282 11.04 7.39 12.74
C ALA A 282 12.20 7.84 11.86
N GLN A 283 12.55 7.01 10.88
CA GLN A 283 13.67 7.25 9.96
C GLN A 283 13.30 6.84 8.54
N GLU A 284 13.56 7.73 7.58
CA GLU A 284 13.45 7.39 6.16
C GLU A 284 14.64 6.54 5.71
N THR A 285 14.37 5.52 4.91
CA THR A 285 15.36 4.63 4.28
C THR A 285 15.00 4.34 2.83
N ASP A 286 15.93 3.77 2.07
CA ASP A 286 15.71 3.31 0.70
C ASP A 286 16.01 1.80 0.63
N ALA A 287 15.03 1.03 0.21
CA ALA A 287 15.19 -0.39 -0.06
C ALA A 287 14.98 -0.65 -1.55
N ALA A 288 16.06 -0.89 -2.28
CA ALA A 288 16.05 -1.15 -3.72
C ALA A 288 15.22 -0.13 -4.54
N GLY A 289 15.32 1.15 -4.18
CA GLY A 289 14.63 2.26 -4.86
C GLY A 289 13.24 2.61 -4.29
N ARG A 290 12.69 1.81 -3.36
CA ARG A 290 11.48 2.13 -2.64
C ARG A 290 11.80 2.95 -1.40
N LYS A 291 11.22 4.16 -1.29
CA LYS A 291 11.30 4.98 -0.08
C LYS A 291 10.39 4.39 0.99
N LEU A 292 10.96 4.10 2.14
CA LEU A 292 10.29 3.54 3.30
C LEU A 292 10.56 4.40 4.52
N VAL A 293 9.63 4.42 5.48
CA VAL A 293 9.83 5.03 6.80
C VAL A 293 9.69 3.95 7.84
N LYS A 294 10.79 3.66 8.53
CA LYS A 294 10.85 2.76 9.68
C LYS A 294 10.34 3.49 10.91
N ILE A 295 9.56 2.80 11.74
CA ILE A 295 9.03 3.30 13.02
C ILE A 295 9.46 2.35 14.11
N SER A 296 10.03 2.88 15.19
CA SER A 296 10.31 2.13 16.41
C SER A 296 9.74 2.84 17.62
N VAL A 297 9.15 2.06 18.51
CA VAL A 297 8.65 2.49 19.82
C VAL A 297 9.40 1.70 20.89
N THR A 298 10.03 2.40 21.83
CA THR A 298 10.73 1.81 22.96
C THR A 298 10.27 2.48 24.24
N MET A 299 9.80 1.71 25.22
CA MET A 299 9.21 2.21 26.46
C MET A 299 9.96 1.69 27.68
N GLY A 300 9.94 2.46 28.76
CA GLY A 300 10.44 2.03 30.08
C GLY A 300 11.96 1.93 30.23
N ARG A 301 12.75 2.55 29.34
CA ARG A 301 14.22 2.51 29.43
C ARG A 301 14.71 3.22 30.68
N GLY A 302 15.85 2.78 31.23
CA GLY A 302 16.38 3.27 32.52
C GLY A 302 17.12 4.58 32.43
N SER A 303 17.58 5.02 31.22
CA SER A 303 18.31 6.26 31.05
C SER A 303 18.12 6.90 29.68
N VAL A 304 18.62 8.11 29.48
CA VAL A 304 18.65 8.82 28.20
C VAL A 304 19.48 8.01 27.19
N GLU A 305 20.63 7.49 27.63
CA GLU A 305 21.55 6.70 26.81
C GLU A 305 20.93 5.38 26.36
N GLU A 306 20.25 4.67 27.28
CA GLU A 306 19.55 3.42 26.96
C GLU A 306 18.38 3.66 26.00
N ARG A 307 17.63 4.76 26.19
CA ARG A 307 16.57 5.18 25.27
C ARG A 307 17.13 5.42 23.86
N ALA A 308 18.25 6.16 23.76
CA ALA A 308 18.89 6.46 22.47
C ALA A 308 19.44 5.20 21.79
N SER A 309 20.18 4.36 22.55
CA SER A 309 20.73 3.11 22.00
C SER A 309 19.62 2.14 21.55
N SER A 310 18.59 1.92 22.38
CA SER A 310 17.47 1.06 22.00
C SER A 310 16.75 1.54 20.73
N GLY A 311 16.50 2.85 20.62
CA GLY A 311 15.87 3.41 19.42
C GLY A 311 16.74 3.21 18.17
N ARG A 312 18.04 3.46 18.28
CA ARG A 312 19.02 3.26 17.19
C ARG A 312 19.08 1.78 16.77
N ASP A 313 19.20 0.88 17.73
CA ASP A 313 19.33 -0.55 17.49
C ASP A 313 18.06 -1.12 16.81
N MET A 314 16.87 -0.66 17.20
CA MET A 314 15.63 -1.05 16.55
C MET A 314 15.57 -0.54 15.11
N LEU A 315 15.88 0.73 14.85
CA LEU A 315 15.90 1.27 13.49
C LEU A 315 16.93 0.54 12.60
N ALA A 316 18.10 0.17 13.16
CA ALA A 316 19.12 -0.60 12.45
C ALA A 316 18.66 -2.05 12.17
N ALA A 317 17.97 -2.69 13.12
CA ALA A 317 17.44 -4.04 12.94
C ALA A 317 16.35 -4.14 11.87
N LEU A 318 15.60 -3.07 11.62
CA LEU A 318 14.59 -2.99 10.57
C LEU A 318 15.18 -2.81 9.15
N GLU A 319 16.42 -2.32 9.04
CA GLU A 319 17.04 -1.99 7.74
C GLU A 319 17.07 -3.16 6.74
N PRO A 320 17.49 -4.39 7.10
CA PRO A 320 17.58 -5.51 6.18
C PRO A 320 16.26 -6.27 5.96
N LEU A 321 15.16 -5.88 6.57
CA LEU A 321 13.93 -6.68 6.57
C LEU A 321 13.07 -6.53 5.30
N PRO A 322 13.03 -5.38 4.60
CA PRO A 322 12.32 -5.29 3.33
C PRO A 322 12.91 -6.27 2.31
N GLN A 323 12.05 -6.99 1.59
CA GLN A 323 12.44 -8.04 0.64
C GLN A 323 12.10 -7.63 -0.78
N LEU A 324 13.07 -7.76 -1.69
CA LEU A 324 12.82 -7.68 -3.13
C LEU A 324 12.27 -9.04 -3.59
N VAL A 325 11.04 -9.09 -4.05
CA VAL A 325 10.38 -10.29 -4.59
C VAL A 325 10.18 -10.17 -6.09
N THR A 326 10.33 -11.29 -6.81
CA THR A 326 10.02 -11.39 -8.24
C THR A 326 8.61 -11.96 -8.40
N LEU A 327 7.75 -11.24 -9.10
CA LEU A 327 6.36 -11.63 -9.37
C LEU A 327 6.23 -12.23 -10.78
N VAL A 328 7.01 -11.74 -11.73
CA VAL A 328 7.05 -12.20 -13.12
C VAL A 328 8.50 -12.19 -13.60
N GLU A 329 8.96 -13.29 -14.20
CA GLU A 329 10.24 -13.34 -14.90
C GLU A 329 10.02 -13.11 -16.40
N GLU A 330 10.93 -12.41 -17.08
CA GLU A 330 10.87 -12.25 -18.52
C GLU A 330 11.03 -13.63 -19.20
N GLY A 331 10.11 -13.96 -20.11
CA GLY A 331 10.09 -15.27 -20.80
C GLY A 331 9.50 -16.41 -19.95
N GLU A 332 8.90 -16.13 -18.78
CA GLU A 332 8.18 -17.13 -17.99
C GLU A 332 7.06 -17.75 -18.80
N VAL A 333 7.01 -19.10 -18.84
CA VAL A 333 5.94 -19.83 -19.55
C VAL A 333 4.67 -19.82 -18.69
N LEU A 334 3.62 -19.21 -19.23
CA LEU A 334 2.36 -18.96 -18.52
C LEU A 334 1.22 -19.85 -19.01
N GLY A 335 1.41 -20.49 -20.16
CA GLY A 335 0.41 -21.36 -20.75
C GLY A 335 0.81 -21.84 -22.13
N SER A 336 -0.13 -22.43 -22.85
CA SER A 336 0.04 -22.85 -24.23
C SER A 336 -1.20 -22.59 -25.07
N VAL A 337 -0.98 -22.47 -26.37
CA VAL A 337 -1.99 -22.37 -27.40
C VAL A 337 -1.91 -23.65 -28.24
N THR A 338 -3.01 -24.40 -28.31
CA THR A 338 -3.10 -25.55 -29.20
C THR A 338 -3.55 -25.06 -30.59
N THR A 339 -2.69 -25.21 -31.60
CA THR A 339 -2.96 -24.80 -32.98
C THR A 339 -3.93 -25.76 -33.65
N PHE A 340 -4.47 -25.38 -34.82
CA PHE A 340 -5.33 -26.24 -35.63
C PHE A 340 -4.64 -27.55 -36.09
N THR A 341 -3.32 -27.63 -36.04
CA THR A 341 -2.57 -28.87 -36.34
C THR A 341 -2.36 -29.75 -35.12
N GLY A 342 -2.77 -29.31 -33.91
CA GLY A 342 -2.53 -29.98 -32.64
C GLY A 342 -1.12 -29.70 -32.07
N GLU A 343 -0.36 -28.77 -32.65
CA GLU A 343 0.90 -28.33 -32.12
C GLU A 343 0.67 -27.35 -30.97
N GLU A 344 1.45 -27.49 -29.88
CA GLU A 344 1.40 -26.57 -28.74
C GLU A 344 2.48 -25.47 -28.89
N VAL A 345 2.02 -24.22 -28.86
CA VAL A 345 2.86 -23.03 -28.85
C VAL A 345 2.79 -22.41 -27.44
N SER A 346 3.91 -22.28 -26.76
CA SER A 346 3.97 -21.63 -25.44
C SER A 346 3.58 -20.16 -25.54
N VAL A 347 2.87 -19.68 -24.51
CA VAL A 347 2.66 -18.24 -24.28
C VAL A 347 3.51 -17.83 -23.08
N ILE A 348 4.24 -16.71 -23.25
CA ILE A 348 5.25 -16.26 -22.32
C ILE A 348 5.06 -14.80 -21.92
N SER A 349 5.59 -14.40 -20.76
CA SER A 349 5.67 -13.00 -20.40
C SER A 349 6.66 -12.26 -21.31
N SER A 350 6.32 -11.04 -21.72
CA SER A 350 7.19 -10.17 -22.52
C SER A 350 8.11 -9.28 -21.67
N GLY A 351 8.01 -9.34 -20.35
CA GLY A 351 8.77 -8.54 -19.41
C GLY A 351 8.81 -9.17 -18.01
N SER A 352 9.43 -8.48 -17.07
CA SER A 352 9.55 -8.91 -15.67
C SER A 352 8.94 -7.87 -14.74
N ALA A 353 8.44 -8.32 -13.58
CA ALA A 353 7.97 -7.46 -12.49
C ALA A 353 8.58 -7.89 -11.16
N THR A 354 9.02 -6.90 -10.38
CA THR A 354 9.51 -7.08 -9.02
C THR A 354 8.87 -6.07 -8.08
N ALA A 355 8.72 -6.42 -6.80
CA ALA A 355 8.26 -5.51 -5.77
C ALA A 355 9.15 -5.60 -4.54
N VAL A 356 9.34 -4.48 -3.84
CA VAL A 356 9.95 -4.46 -2.50
C VAL A 356 8.80 -4.50 -1.50
N LEU A 357 8.77 -5.50 -0.64
CA LEU A 357 7.74 -5.71 0.38
C LEU A 357 8.36 -5.59 1.77
N THR A 358 7.74 -4.84 2.65
CA THR A 358 8.00 -4.89 4.10
C THR A 358 7.35 -6.14 4.70
N PRO A 359 7.82 -6.66 5.84
CA PRO A 359 7.23 -7.82 6.50
C PRO A 359 5.71 -7.67 6.70
N GLY A 360 4.93 -8.60 6.15
CA GLY A 360 3.46 -8.59 6.17
C GLY A 360 2.81 -7.98 4.93
N GLU A 361 3.51 -7.17 4.14
CA GLU A 361 2.98 -6.68 2.87
C GLU A 361 2.88 -7.80 1.83
N SER A 362 1.95 -7.62 0.91
CA SER A 362 1.71 -8.57 -0.18
C SER A 362 1.74 -7.87 -1.53
N ALA A 363 2.11 -8.64 -2.56
CA ALA A 363 1.90 -8.28 -3.94
C ALA A 363 1.23 -9.45 -4.68
N THR A 364 0.37 -9.14 -5.64
CA THR A 364 -0.44 -10.13 -6.37
C THR A 364 -0.19 -9.98 -7.86
N ARG A 365 -0.09 -11.10 -8.57
CA ARG A 365 -0.21 -11.12 -10.03
C ARG A 365 -1.47 -11.84 -10.43
N THR A 366 -2.17 -11.33 -11.44
CA THR A 366 -3.34 -11.96 -12.07
C THR A 366 -3.10 -12.12 -13.55
N LEU A 367 -3.22 -13.35 -14.06
CA LEU A 367 -3.03 -13.70 -15.46
C LEU A 367 -4.37 -13.78 -16.16
N GLU A 368 -4.55 -12.97 -17.22
CA GLU A 368 -5.67 -13.06 -18.15
C GLU A 368 -5.15 -13.47 -19.51
N LEU A 369 -5.48 -14.68 -19.94
CA LEU A 369 -5.15 -15.18 -21.29
C LEU A 369 -6.23 -14.80 -22.28
N SER A 370 -5.79 -14.47 -23.49
CA SER A 370 -6.64 -14.20 -24.64
C SER A 370 -6.12 -14.96 -25.85
N GLN A 371 -7.03 -15.18 -26.81
CA GLN A 371 -6.73 -15.94 -28.01
C GLN A 371 -5.83 -15.13 -28.96
N PRO A 372 -4.61 -15.60 -29.24
CA PRO A 372 -3.72 -14.92 -30.19
C PRO A 372 -4.19 -15.09 -31.64
N ALA A 373 -3.94 -14.07 -32.43
CA ALA A 373 -4.10 -14.17 -33.87
C ALA A 373 -2.98 -15.01 -34.51
N PRO A 374 -3.22 -15.71 -35.63
CA PRO A 374 -2.15 -16.29 -36.42
C PRO A 374 -1.12 -15.24 -36.82
N GLY A 375 0.16 -15.61 -36.82
CA GLY A 375 1.24 -14.69 -37.15
C GLY A 375 2.60 -15.18 -36.68
N ALA A 376 3.63 -14.33 -36.83
CA ALA A 376 4.95 -14.58 -36.31
C ALA A 376 4.94 -14.65 -34.78
N ALA A 377 6.02 -15.15 -34.16
CA ALA A 377 6.22 -15.06 -32.70
C ALA A 377 5.98 -13.64 -32.18
N GLY A 378 5.49 -13.51 -30.97
CA GLY A 378 5.18 -12.22 -30.34
C GLY A 378 3.74 -11.73 -30.52
N GLN A 379 2.80 -12.59 -30.99
CA GLN A 379 1.39 -12.23 -31.01
C GLN A 379 0.86 -12.09 -29.58
N ALA A 380 0.01 -11.07 -29.34
CA ALA A 380 -0.64 -10.88 -28.06
C ALA A 380 -1.50 -12.10 -27.69
N ALA A 381 -1.30 -12.65 -26.52
CA ALA A 381 -1.96 -13.84 -25.98
C ALA A 381 -2.54 -13.61 -24.57
N GLY A 382 -2.49 -12.39 -24.06
CA GLY A 382 -3.02 -12.03 -22.76
C GLY A 382 -2.24 -10.92 -22.08
N VAL A 383 -2.55 -10.72 -20.81
CA VAL A 383 -1.89 -9.74 -19.94
C VAL A 383 -1.69 -10.33 -18.54
N ILE A 384 -0.66 -9.88 -17.86
CA ILE A 384 -0.47 -10.07 -16.42
C ILE A 384 -0.67 -8.71 -15.77
N MET A 385 -1.63 -8.62 -14.86
CA MET A 385 -1.75 -7.48 -13.94
C MET A 385 -0.94 -7.79 -12.70
N VAL A 386 -0.07 -6.87 -12.30
CA VAL A 386 0.72 -6.94 -11.07
C VAL A 386 0.31 -5.80 -10.17
N ASP A 387 -0.24 -6.13 -8.99
CA ASP A 387 -0.60 -5.17 -7.94
C ASP A 387 0.40 -5.29 -6.80
N SER A 388 1.01 -4.16 -6.43
CA SER A 388 1.99 -4.08 -5.36
C SER A 388 1.77 -2.83 -4.50
N PRO A 389 2.40 -2.70 -3.33
CA PRO A 389 2.33 -1.50 -2.51
C PRO A 389 2.80 -0.21 -3.21
N THR A 390 3.53 -0.32 -4.31
CA THR A 390 4.02 0.82 -5.11
C THR A 390 3.11 1.17 -6.28
N GLY A 391 2.06 0.40 -6.54
CA GLY A 391 1.10 0.59 -7.61
C GLY A 391 0.88 -0.66 -8.45
N SER A 392 0.12 -0.49 -9.53
CA SER A 392 -0.23 -1.56 -10.47
C SER A 392 0.53 -1.36 -11.78
N GLU A 393 0.98 -2.47 -12.38
CA GLU A 393 1.58 -2.50 -13.71
C GLU A 393 1.00 -3.64 -14.55
N GLU A 394 1.07 -3.50 -15.87
CA GLU A 394 0.57 -4.46 -16.84
C GLU A 394 1.74 -4.99 -17.69
N ILE A 395 1.87 -6.32 -17.78
CA ILE A 395 2.87 -6.99 -18.61
C ILE A 395 2.16 -7.79 -19.69
N ALA A 396 2.53 -7.56 -20.95
CA ALA A 396 1.96 -8.30 -22.05
C ALA A 396 2.40 -9.77 -22.03
N VAL A 397 1.46 -10.66 -22.36
CA VAL A 397 1.70 -12.09 -22.61
C VAL A 397 1.67 -12.31 -24.12
N VAL A 398 2.70 -12.98 -24.64
CA VAL A 398 2.89 -13.15 -26.09
C VAL A 398 3.22 -14.59 -26.45
N THR A 399 3.00 -14.95 -27.71
CA THR A 399 3.38 -16.28 -28.23
C THR A 399 4.90 -16.38 -28.37
N ALA A 400 5.48 -17.50 -27.91
CA ALA A 400 6.91 -17.76 -28.00
C ALA A 400 7.36 -18.16 -29.43
N ALA A 401 6.44 -18.67 -30.25
CA ALA A 401 6.68 -19.08 -31.62
C ALA A 401 5.54 -18.58 -32.55
N ALA A 402 5.74 -18.74 -33.85
CA ALA A 402 4.71 -18.41 -34.86
C ALA A 402 3.51 -19.34 -34.72
N ILE A 403 2.32 -18.78 -34.93
CA ILE A 403 1.08 -19.55 -35.12
C ILE A 403 0.72 -19.48 -36.61
N GLU A 404 0.77 -20.63 -37.31
CA GLU A 404 0.44 -20.70 -38.71
C GLU A 404 -1.06 -20.52 -38.94
N GLU A 405 -1.41 -19.87 -40.05
CA GLU A 405 -2.81 -19.79 -40.52
C GLU A 405 -3.17 -21.06 -41.29
N ALA A 406 -4.37 -21.62 -41.05
CA ALA A 406 -4.85 -22.77 -41.78
C ALA A 406 -4.98 -22.45 -43.28
N THR A 407 -4.17 -23.11 -44.10
CA THR A 407 -4.17 -22.90 -45.57
C THR A 407 -5.49 -23.36 -46.18
N PHE A 408 -5.85 -22.82 -47.38
CA PHE A 408 -6.99 -23.28 -48.11
C PHE A 408 -6.96 -24.81 -48.37
N TRP A 409 -5.75 -25.37 -48.66
CA TRP A 409 -5.58 -26.79 -48.89
C TRP A 409 -5.83 -27.65 -47.66
N TRP A 410 -5.40 -27.19 -46.46
CA TRP A 410 -5.69 -27.86 -45.21
C TRP A 410 -7.21 -27.87 -44.95
N ARG A 411 -7.86 -26.71 -45.03
CA ARG A 411 -9.34 -26.60 -44.88
C ARG A 411 -10.10 -27.47 -45.85
N PHE A 412 -9.62 -27.56 -47.09
CA PHE A 412 -10.25 -28.36 -48.15
C PHE A 412 -10.21 -29.88 -47.86
N THR A 413 -9.14 -30.35 -47.23
CA THR A 413 -8.90 -31.76 -46.90
C THR A 413 -9.40 -32.17 -45.50
N HIS A 414 -9.74 -31.21 -44.62
CA HIS A 414 -10.20 -31.45 -43.25
C HIS A 414 -11.60 -30.85 -43.00
N PRO A 415 -12.66 -31.29 -43.78
CA PRO A 415 -13.98 -30.69 -43.68
C PRO A 415 -14.67 -30.89 -42.31
N LEU A 416 -14.28 -31.91 -41.56
CA LEU A 416 -14.85 -32.19 -40.23
C LEU A 416 -14.34 -31.23 -39.17
N GLU A 417 -13.14 -30.67 -39.33
CA GLU A 417 -12.55 -29.66 -38.44
C GLU A 417 -13.11 -28.25 -38.69
N LEU A 418 -13.93 -28.10 -39.77
CA LEU A 418 -14.62 -26.84 -40.07
C LEU A 418 -16.08 -26.82 -39.58
N LEU A 419 -16.52 -27.89 -38.95
CA LEU A 419 -17.86 -27.98 -38.35
C LEU A 419 -17.81 -27.38 -36.93
N PRO A 420 -18.78 -26.50 -36.56
CA PRO A 420 -18.84 -25.90 -35.21
C PRO A 420 -19.16 -26.93 -34.14
#